data_d7bf096cacb06fac19feb8a6ad2519ba
#
_entry.id   d7bf096cacb06fac19feb8a6ad2519ba
#
_cell.length_a   1.000
_cell.length_b   1.000
_cell.length_c   1.000
_cell.angle_alpha   90.00
_cell.angle_beta   90.00
_cell.angle_gamma   90.00
#
_symmetry.space_group_name_H-M   'P 1'
#
loop_
_entity.id
_entity.type
_entity.pdbx_description
1 polymer ?
#
loop_
_entity_poly.entity_id
_entity_poly.type
_entity_poly.pdbx_seq_one_letter_code
_entity_poly.pdbx_strand_id
1 'polypeptide(L)'
;MLHGANFDKMLEVDPESCAQAFKGSSSVNHAPMAEGKASAQGPGALAGLKVIDLTRVLGGPYCTMVLSDHGAEVIKLEPPQGDETREWGPPFDDAGDASYFIGINRNKKSVGLDLSKPAGREVLMRLLEDADVLVENFKPGTMEKWALGYEDVLSKRFPRLIHCRVSGFGADGPLGGFPGYDAILQAMVGLMSINGTETSGPTRLGTPIVDIATGLFSAIAILMALHEREKSGKGQFCDMTLHDCGMALLHPHAANFLLNAKRPKATGNPHPNLAPYSKFQTRPVVEPHISKLQLRLPEVSSAQSSCSEVAGARNLR
;
A
#
# COMPACT_ATOMS: atom_id res chain seq x y z
N MET A 1 21.56 8.20 20.11
CA MET A 1 22.89 8.60 19.59
C MET A 1 23.36 7.49 18.68
N LEU A 2 23.08 7.56 17.41
CA LEU A 2 23.57 6.65 16.38
C LEU A 2 24.52 7.42 15.50
N HIS A 3 25.70 6.85 15.36
CA HIS A 3 26.92 7.44 14.80
C HIS A 3 26.72 8.10 13.44
N GLY A 4 26.98 9.42 13.38
CA GLY A 4 27.04 10.22 12.18
C GLY A 4 28.28 10.00 11.28
N ALA A 5 28.85 8.80 11.27
CA ALA A 5 30.10 8.57 10.58
C ALA A 5 29.98 8.08 9.12
N ASN A 6 28.77 7.67 8.69
CA ASN A 6 28.58 7.16 7.33
C ASN A 6 27.83 8.09 6.40
N PHE A 7 27.08 9.06 6.92
CA PHE A 7 26.33 9.99 6.07
C PHE A 7 27.23 11.02 5.37
N ASP A 8 28.27 11.50 6.09
CA ASP A 8 29.20 12.47 5.52
C ASP A 8 30.09 11.89 4.40
N LYS A 9 30.42 10.59 4.46
CA LYS A 9 31.14 9.91 3.38
C LYS A 9 30.29 9.62 2.14
N MET A 10 28.97 9.57 2.27
CA MET A 10 28.05 9.44 1.11
C MET A 10 27.88 10.75 0.34
N LEU A 11 28.27 11.88 0.92
CA LEU A 11 28.11 13.21 0.34
C LEU A 11 29.39 13.76 -0.32
N GLU A 12 30.46 12.95 -0.50
CA GLU A 12 31.61 13.31 -1.34
C GLU A 12 31.29 13.27 -2.84
N VAL A 13 30.19 13.86 -3.22
CA VAL A 13 29.88 14.30 -4.58
C VAL A 13 30.25 15.78 -4.64
N ASP A 14 30.77 16.21 -5.80
CA ASP A 14 31.08 17.61 -6.02
C ASP A 14 30.01 18.53 -5.39
N PRO A 15 30.41 19.44 -4.46
CA PRO A 15 29.46 20.23 -3.68
C PRO A 15 28.50 21.08 -4.52
N GLU A 16 28.89 21.49 -5.72
CA GLU A 16 28.05 22.29 -6.62
C GLU A 16 26.97 21.44 -7.30
N SER A 17 27.29 20.19 -7.64
CA SER A 17 26.30 19.21 -8.17
C SER A 17 25.31 18.80 -7.11
N CYS A 18 25.75 18.60 -5.87
CA CYS A 18 24.89 18.31 -4.72
C CYS A 18 23.96 19.48 -4.40
N ALA A 19 24.47 20.71 -4.38
CA ALA A 19 23.67 21.90 -4.08
C ALA A 19 22.53 22.12 -5.10
N GLN A 20 22.69 21.67 -6.34
CA GLN A 20 21.63 21.72 -7.34
C GLN A 20 20.58 20.60 -7.17
N ALA A 21 20.98 19.43 -6.66
CA ALA A 21 20.08 18.31 -6.38
C ALA A 21 19.28 18.50 -5.08
N PHE A 22 19.82 19.29 -4.14
CA PHE A 22 19.22 19.52 -2.81
C PHE A 22 18.58 20.91 -2.64
N LYS A 23 18.34 21.68 -3.69
CA LYS A 23 17.66 22.98 -3.58
C LYS A 23 16.23 22.77 -3.07
N GLY A 24 16.01 23.05 -1.80
CA GLY A 24 14.68 23.09 -1.19
C GLY A 24 14.49 22.29 0.10
N SER A 25 15.53 21.64 0.66
CA SER A 25 15.35 21.03 1.98
C SER A 25 15.35 22.12 3.04
N SER A 26 14.16 22.62 3.40
CA SER A 26 13.96 23.15 4.74
C SER A 26 14.19 21.96 5.69
N SER A 27 15.16 22.11 6.59
CA SER A 27 15.34 21.19 7.71
C SER A 27 14.02 21.07 8.44
N VAL A 28 13.31 19.96 8.25
CA VAL A 28 12.13 19.65 9.06
C VAL A 28 12.68 19.30 10.45
N ASN A 29 12.74 20.32 11.31
CA ASN A 29 12.90 20.10 12.74
C ASN A 29 11.60 19.42 13.20
N HIS A 30 11.61 18.09 13.22
CA HIS A 30 10.58 17.37 13.96
C HIS A 30 10.63 17.88 15.40
N ALA A 31 9.55 18.54 15.85
CA ALA A 31 9.33 18.72 17.26
C ALA A 31 9.52 17.36 17.93
N PRO A 32 10.24 17.26 19.07
CA PRO A 32 10.44 15.99 19.72
C PRO A 32 9.06 15.41 20.01
N MET A 33 8.71 14.35 19.30
CA MET A 33 7.57 13.52 19.69
C MET A 33 7.80 13.18 21.15
N ALA A 34 6.80 13.45 21.99
CA ALA A 34 6.86 13.14 23.40
C ALA A 34 7.48 11.74 23.53
N GLU A 35 8.56 11.62 24.32
CA GLU A 35 9.23 10.37 24.56
C GLU A 35 8.23 9.37 25.13
N GLY A 36 7.51 8.70 24.22
CA GLY A 36 6.74 7.52 24.57
C GLY A 36 7.76 6.56 25.15
N LYS A 37 7.55 6.12 26.39
CA LYS A 37 8.37 5.08 27.03
C LYS A 37 8.62 4.03 25.97
N ALA A 38 9.89 3.86 25.57
CA ALA A 38 10.30 2.79 24.66
C ALA A 38 9.66 1.52 25.21
N SER A 39 8.75 0.92 24.45
CA SER A 39 8.16 -0.35 24.84
C SER A 39 9.33 -1.31 24.97
N ALA A 40 9.31 -2.15 25.99
CA ALA A 40 10.30 -3.21 26.20
C ALA A 40 10.22 -4.33 25.15
N GLN A 41 9.71 -4.03 23.97
CA GLN A 41 9.66 -4.89 22.79
C GLN A 41 11.01 -4.76 22.08
N GLY A 42 11.64 -5.89 21.82
CA GLY A 42 12.90 -5.98 21.08
C GLY A 42 12.80 -5.35 19.68
N PRO A 43 13.88 -5.40 18.91
CA PRO A 43 13.88 -4.87 17.55
C PRO A 43 12.75 -5.51 16.76
N GLY A 44 12.02 -4.71 15.96
CA GLY A 44 10.89 -5.18 15.16
C GLY A 44 11.25 -6.35 14.24
N ALA A 45 10.26 -7.08 13.78
CA ALA A 45 10.47 -8.29 12.95
C ALA A 45 11.29 -8.04 11.66
N LEU A 46 11.31 -6.79 11.18
CA LEU A 46 12.06 -6.36 9.99
C LEU A 46 13.29 -5.52 10.35
N ALA A 47 13.78 -5.59 11.59
CA ALA A 47 14.99 -4.88 12.00
C ALA A 47 16.19 -5.35 11.16
N GLY A 48 16.94 -4.37 10.63
CA GLY A 48 18.06 -4.61 9.72
C GLY A 48 17.68 -4.62 8.23
N LEU A 49 16.39 -4.62 7.89
CA LEU A 49 15.94 -4.45 6.52
C LEU A 49 16.02 -2.96 6.12
N LYS A 50 16.65 -2.66 5.00
CA LYS A 50 16.75 -1.31 4.44
C LYS A 50 15.89 -1.16 3.19
N VAL A 51 14.99 -0.19 3.21
CA VAL A 51 14.02 0.09 2.13
C VAL A 51 14.25 1.49 1.58
N ILE A 52 14.41 1.61 0.28
CA ILE A 52 14.41 2.88 -0.44
C ILE A 52 13.01 3.07 -1.03
N ASP A 53 12.36 4.14 -0.61
CA ASP A 53 10.98 4.47 -0.95
C ASP A 53 10.93 5.66 -1.90
N LEU A 54 10.65 5.42 -3.17
CA LEU A 54 10.45 6.45 -4.20
C LEU A 54 8.97 6.76 -4.43
N THR A 55 8.10 6.20 -3.60
CA THR A 55 6.66 6.28 -3.82
C THR A 55 6.06 7.60 -3.37
N ARG A 56 4.90 7.92 -3.92
CA ARG A 56 4.10 9.09 -3.57
C ARG A 56 2.62 8.71 -3.50
N VAL A 57 1.80 9.58 -3.00
CA VAL A 57 0.34 9.48 -2.83
C VAL A 57 -0.04 8.45 -1.77
N LEU A 58 -0.48 7.23 -2.09
CA LEU A 58 -1.06 6.33 -1.07
C LEU A 58 -0.58 4.88 -1.17
N GLY A 59 -0.87 4.14 -2.23
CA GLY A 59 -0.65 2.69 -2.27
C GLY A 59 0.80 2.28 -1.96
N GLY A 60 1.77 2.90 -2.64
CA GLY A 60 3.19 2.68 -2.36
C GLY A 60 3.64 3.15 -0.98
N PRO A 61 3.35 4.41 -0.58
CA PRO A 61 3.67 4.88 0.77
C PRO A 61 3.05 4.04 1.88
N TYR A 62 1.84 3.50 1.68
CA TYR A 62 1.21 2.60 2.65
C TYR A 62 1.97 1.28 2.79
N CYS A 63 2.46 0.72 1.69
CA CYS A 63 3.33 -0.46 1.70
C CYS A 63 4.58 -0.22 2.55
N THR A 64 5.33 0.85 2.25
CA THR A 64 6.58 1.14 2.94
C THR A 64 6.38 1.57 4.39
N MET A 65 5.22 2.17 4.72
CA MET A 65 4.81 2.43 6.10
C MET A 65 4.61 1.13 6.89
N VAL A 66 3.94 0.14 6.31
CA VAL A 66 3.77 -1.17 6.97
C VAL A 66 5.14 -1.79 7.28
N LEU A 67 6.09 -1.71 6.35
CA LEU A 67 7.45 -2.22 6.59
C LEU A 67 8.16 -1.44 7.70
N SER A 68 8.03 -0.09 7.74
CA SER A 68 8.65 0.76 8.76
C SER A 68 8.04 0.52 10.16
N ASP A 69 6.72 0.32 10.24
CA ASP A 69 6.04 0.01 11.51
C ASP A 69 6.53 -1.30 12.14
N HIS A 70 7.06 -2.21 11.32
CA HIS A 70 7.63 -3.49 11.77
C HIS A 70 9.15 -3.48 11.90
N GLY A 71 9.79 -2.31 11.86
CA GLY A 71 11.21 -2.14 12.21
C GLY A 71 12.16 -2.03 11.02
N ALA A 72 11.68 -2.01 9.77
CA ALA A 72 12.53 -1.72 8.63
C ALA A 72 13.00 -0.26 8.65
N GLU A 73 14.24 0.00 8.27
CA GLU A 73 14.74 1.33 7.99
C GLU A 73 14.23 1.79 6.63
N VAL A 74 13.32 2.75 6.60
CA VAL A 74 12.75 3.28 5.36
C VAL A 74 13.27 4.69 5.10
N ILE A 75 13.93 4.87 3.95
CA ILE A 75 14.39 6.17 3.45
C ILE A 75 13.50 6.56 2.26
N LYS A 76 12.62 7.53 2.49
CA LYS A 76 11.75 8.10 1.46
C LYS A 76 12.49 9.18 0.69
N LEU A 77 12.61 9.01 -0.60
CA LEU A 77 13.16 10.02 -1.51
C LEU A 77 12.01 10.79 -2.16
N GLU A 78 11.95 12.07 -1.88
CA GLU A 78 10.94 12.98 -2.41
C GLU A 78 11.58 13.93 -3.45
N PRO A 79 10.83 14.35 -4.47
CA PRO A 79 11.31 15.43 -5.33
C PRO A 79 11.52 16.72 -4.50
N PRO A 80 12.29 17.70 -4.98
CA PRO A 80 12.57 18.92 -4.21
C PRO A 80 11.35 19.68 -3.70
N GLN A 81 10.20 19.53 -4.36
CA GLN A 81 8.92 20.13 -3.94
C GLN A 81 8.16 19.28 -2.91
N GLY A 82 8.66 18.09 -2.57
CA GLY A 82 7.98 17.15 -1.67
C GLY A 82 6.96 16.25 -2.36
N ASP A 83 6.37 15.33 -1.57
CA ASP A 83 5.19 14.56 -1.96
C ASP A 83 3.96 15.48 -1.98
N GLU A 84 3.17 15.43 -3.05
CA GLU A 84 1.96 16.24 -3.22
C GLU A 84 0.96 16.10 -2.06
N THR A 85 0.97 14.96 -1.37
CA THR A 85 0.09 14.71 -0.21
C THR A 85 0.41 15.57 1.00
N ARG A 86 1.56 16.25 1.04
CA ARG A 86 1.87 17.24 2.08
C ARG A 86 0.91 18.43 2.07
N GLU A 87 0.31 18.71 0.91
CA GLU A 87 -0.64 19.81 0.70
C GLU A 87 -2.11 19.35 0.75
N TRP A 88 -2.39 18.06 0.93
CA TRP A 88 -3.77 17.52 0.92
C TRP A 88 -4.47 17.66 2.28
N GLY A 89 -4.54 18.86 2.77
CA GLY A 89 -5.27 19.26 3.96
C GLY A 89 -6.43 20.22 3.66
N PRO A 90 -7.20 20.71 4.66
CA PRO A 90 -6.99 20.50 6.10
C PRO A 90 -7.37 19.07 6.56
N PRO A 91 -6.94 18.65 7.79
CA PRO A 91 -6.11 19.40 8.74
C PRO A 91 -4.62 19.34 8.41
N PHE A 92 -3.88 20.32 8.90
CA PHE A 92 -2.42 20.41 8.86
C PHE A 92 -1.87 20.41 10.29
N ASP A 93 -0.66 19.91 10.47
CA ASP A 93 0.07 20.04 11.74
C ASP A 93 0.77 21.41 11.86
N ASP A 94 1.50 21.62 12.98
CA ASP A 94 2.22 22.86 13.25
C ASP A 94 3.40 23.09 12.27
N ALA A 95 3.89 22.06 11.59
CA ALA A 95 4.92 22.14 10.56
C ALA A 95 4.36 22.45 9.16
N GLY A 96 3.03 22.42 9.02
CA GLY A 96 2.33 22.65 7.75
C GLY A 96 2.14 21.39 6.89
N ASP A 97 2.39 20.20 7.45
CA ASP A 97 2.16 18.93 6.75
C ASP A 97 0.71 18.46 6.93
N ALA A 98 0.08 18.04 5.84
CA ALA A 98 -1.28 17.52 5.88
C ALA A 98 -1.36 16.17 6.63
N SER A 99 -2.45 15.97 7.36
CA SER A 99 -2.75 14.70 8.05
C SER A 99 -2.68 13.48 7.12
N TYR A 100 -3.01 13.68 5.84
CA TYR A 100 -2.90 12.64 4.81
C TYR A 100 -1.47 12.14 4.66
N PHE A 101 -0.50 13.07 4.54
CA PHE A 101 0.93 12.73 4.44
C PHE A 101 1.43 12.05 5.72
N ILE A 102 1.13 12.63 6.88
CA ILE A 102 1.59 12.14 8.19
C ILE A 102 1.09 10.71 8.44
N GLY A 103 -0.17 10.45 8.10
CA GLY A 103 -0.83 9.16 8.33
C GLY A 103 -0.17 7.97 7.66
N ILE A 104 0.53 8.18 6.55
CA ILE A 104 1.11 7.11 5.71
C ILE A 104 2.64 7.15 5.60
N ASN A 105 3.29 8.13 6.23
CA ASN A 105 4.75 8.28 6.16
C ASN A 105 5.44 8.26 7.54
N ARG A 106 4.73 7.84 8.59
CA ARG A 106 5.33 7.69 9.91
C ARG A 106 6.49 6.70 9.90
N ASN A 107 7.45 6.91 10.78
CA ASN A 107 8.67 6.09 10.94
C ASN A 107 9.62 6.09 9.74
N LYS A 108 9.41 6.93 8.73
CA LYS A 108 10.29 7.07 7.58
C LYS A 108 11.25 8.24 7.76
N LYS A 109 12.46 8.10 7.24
CA LYS A 109 13.40 9.21 7.03
C LYS A 109 13.12 9.80 5.66
N SER A 110 13.00 11.13 5.54
CA SER A 110 12.76 11.80 4.25
C SER A 110 14.02 12.52 3.76
N VAL A 111 14.26 12.42 2.45
CA VAL A 111 15.37 13.08 1.75
C VAL A 111 14.82 13.68 0.46
N GLY A 112 15.05 15.00 0.27
CA GLY A 112 14.72 15.67 -0.97
C GLY A 112 15.77 15.35 -2.05
N LEU A 113 15.35 14.76 -3.19
CA LEU A 113 16.27 14.34 -4.24
C LEU A 113 15.62 14.43 -5.63
N ASP A 114 16.23 15.19 -6.54
CA ASP A 114 15.76 15.30 -7.93
C ASP A 114 16.29 14.17 -8.81
N LEU A 115 15.51 13.10 -8.97
CA LEU A 115 15.84 11.97 -9.83
C LEU A 115 15.79 12.28 -11.33
N SER A 116 15.27 13.43 -11.74
CA SER A 116 15.34 13.88 -13.13
C SER A 116 16.78 14.25 -13.53
N LYS A 117 17.62 14.57 -12.54
CA LYS A 117 19.01 14.95 -12.73
C LYS A 117 19.95 13.75 -12.61
N PRO A 118 21.04 13.70 -13.41
CA PRO A 118 22.04 12.65 -13.29
C PRO A 118 22.63 12.51 -11.87
N ALA A 119 22.97 13.65 -11.24
CA ALA A 119 23.51 13.65 -9.88
C ALA A 119 22.56 13.04 -8.85
N GLY A 120 21.24 13.31 -8.96
CA GLY A 120 20.24 12.68 -8.08
C GLY A 120 20.18 11.16 -8.29
N ARG A 121 20.26 10.69 -9.52
CA ARG A 121 20.32 9.24 -9.81
C ARG A 121 21.59 8.59 -9.28
N GLU A 122 22.72 9.29 -9.32
CA GLU A 122 23.97 8.80 -8.73
C GLU A 122 23.83 8.60 -7.22
N VAL A 123 23.22 9.55 -6.50
CA VAL A 123 22.93 9.41 -5.07
C VAL A 123 22.01 8.22 -4.82
N LEU A 124 20.94 8.05 -5.61
CA LEU A 124 20.07 6.87 -5.50
C LEU A 124 20.87 5.58 -5.67
N MET A 125 21.75 5.48 -6.68
CA MET A 125 22.56 4.29 -6.92
C MET A 125 23.48 3.95 -5.76
N ARG A 126 24.01 4.94 -5.04
CA ARG A 126 24.79 4.74 -3.81
C ARG A 126 23.92 4.24 -2.66
N LEU A 127 22.69 4.79 -2.51
CA LEU A 127 21.74 4.32 -1.49
C LEU A 127 21.30 2.88 -1.70
N LEU A 128 21.31 2.41 -2.95
CA LEU A 128 20.96 1.04 -3.31
C LEU A 128 22.08 0.02 -3.06
N GLU A 129 23.32 0.44 -2.79
CA GLU A 129 24.45 -0.47 -2.55
C GLU A 129 24.23 -1.38 -1.33
N ASP A 130 23.55 -0.88 -0.32
CA ASP A 130 23.22 -1.61 0.91
C ASP A 130 21.72 -1.75 1.17
N ALA A 131 20.88 -1.43 0.17
CA ALA A 131 19.46 -1.57 0.26
C ALA A 131 18.98 -2.99 -0.08
N ASP A 132 17.96 -3.44 0.64
CA ASP A 132 17.30 -4.72 0.42
C ASP A 132 16.14 -4.59 -0.56
N VAL A 133 15.39 -3.48 -0.47
CA VAL A 133 14.16 -3.26 -1.19
C VAL A 133 14.14 -1.86 -1.77
N LEU A 134 13.70 -1.75 -3.02
CA LEU A 134 13.32 -0.51 -3.69
C LEU A 134 11.83 -0.57 -3.98
N VAL A 135 11.07 0.47 -3.59
CA VAL A 135 9.65 0.59 -3.91
C VAL A 135 9.42 1.88 -4.69
N GLU A 136 8.72 1.79 -5.82
CA GLU A 136 8.36 2.95 -6.63
C GLU A 136 6.92 2.85 -7.16
N ASN A 137 6.32 3.99 -7.50
CA ASN A 137 5.01 4.02 -8.14
C ASN A 137 4.95 5.06 -9.27
N PHE A 138 6.03 5.15 -10.02
CA PHE A 138 6.09 5.96 -11.23
C PHE A 138 5.28 5.30 -12.36
N LYS A 139 5.00 6.11 -13.38
CA LYS A 139 4.44 5.57 -14.61
C LYS A 139 5.41 4.55 -15.20
N PRO A 140 4.94 3.35 -15.63
CA PRO A 140 5.78 2.37 -16.31
C PRO A 140 6.63 2.99 -17.43
N GLY A 141 7.89 2.60 -17.50
CA GLY A 141 8.88 3.19 -18.42
C GLY A 141 9.63 4.40 -17.88
N THR A 142 9.28 4.93 -16.71
CA THR A 142 9.99 6.08 -16.12
C THR A 142 11.38 5.69 -15.61
N MET A 143 11.48 4.58 -14.89
CA MET A 143 12.78 4.08 -14.41
C MET A 143 13.71 3.73 -15.57
N GLU A 144 13.19 3.12 -16.61
CA GLU A 144 13.92 2.78 -17.83
C GLU A 144 14.47 4.05 -18.53
N LYS A 145 13.64 5.10 -18.66
CA LYS A 145 14.07 6.41 -19.21
C LYS A 145 15.19 7.06 -18.40
N TRP A 146 15.26 6.79 -17.12
CA TRP A 146 16.31 7.28 -16.24
C TRP A 146 17.54 6.35 -16.19
N ALA A 147 17.57 5.30 -17.01
CA ALA A 147 18.59 4.25 -16.98
C ALA A 147 18.68 3.57 -15.61
N LEU A 148 17.53 3.34 -14.99
CA LEU A 148 17.33 2.66 -13.70
C LEU A 148 16.36 1.48 -13.84
N GLY A 149 16.17 0.96 -15.07
CA GLY A 149 15.31 -0.22 -15.32
C GLY A 149 15.81 -1.45 -14.56
N TYR A 150 14.88 -2.26 -14.05
CA TYR A 150 15.25 -3.44 -13.25
C TYR A 150 16.05 -4.44 -14.08
N GLU A 151 15.53 -4.90 -15.21
CA GLU A 151 16.14 -5.95 -16.03
C GLU A 151 17.52 -5.56 -16.60
N ASP A 152 17.65 -4.30 -17.02
CA ASP A 152 18.84 -3.83 -17.72
C ASP A 152 19.94 -3.36 -16.79
N VAL A 153 19.59 -2.80 -15.63
CA VAL A 153 20.53 -2.11 -14.76
C VAL A 153 20.49 -2.64 -13.33
N LEU A 154 19.33 -2.56 -12.64
CA LEU A 154 19.30 -2.77 -11.20
C LEU A 154 19.56 -4.22 -10.81
N SER A 155 18.96 -5.20 -11.51
CA SER A 155 19.18 -6.63 -11.24
C SER A 155 20.62 -7.09 -11.47
N LYS A 156 21.32 -6.44 -12.42
CA LYS A 156 22.72 -6.75 -12.73
C LYS A 156 23.68 -6.14 -11.71
N ARG A 157 23.42 -4.91 -11.29
CA ARG A 157 24.27 -4.20 -10.33
C ARG A 157 24.00 -4.61 -8.90
N PHE A 158 22.76 -4.90 -8.56
CA PHE A 158 22.27 -5.25 -7.24
C PHE A 158 21.46 -6.57 -7.30
N PRO A 159 22.14 -7.73 -7.49
CA PRO A 159 21.44 -8.99 -7.78
C PRO A 159 20.58 -9.51 -6.63
N ARG A 160 20.70 -8.96 -5.43
CA ARG A 160 19.88 -9.27 -4.27
C ARG A 160 18.75 -8.29 -4.02
N LEU A 161 18.68 -7.19 -4.79
CA LEU A 161 17.68 -6.13 -4.62
C LEU A 161 16.29 -6.65 -5.01
N ILE A 162 15.33 -6.45 -4.13
CA ILE A 162 13.91 -6.63 -4.44
C ILE A 162 13.38 -5.28 -4.92
N HIS A 163 12.85 -5.23 -6.14
CA HIS A 163 12.26 -4.04 -6.72
C HIS A 163 10.74 -4.21 -6.82
N CYS A 164 9.99 -3.46 -6.06
CA CYS A 164 8.53 -3.46 -6.09
C CYS A 164 8.02 -2.22 -6.81
N ARG A 165 7.33 -2.42 -7.92
CA ARG A 165 6.61 -1.38 -8.66
C ARG A 165 5.12 -1.44 -8.34
N VAL A 166 4.52 -0.30 -8.00
CA VAL A 166 3.07 -0.15 -7.83
C VAL A 166 2.53 0.72 -8.95
N SER A 167 1.58 0.22 -9.73
CA SER A 167 1.01 0.95 -10.87
C SER A 167 -0.49 0.71 -11.02
N GLY A 168 -1.17 1.49 -11.87
CA GLY A 168 -2.60 1.30 -12.12
C GLY A 168 -2.93 -0.04 -12.76
N PHE A 169 -2.24 -0.35 -13.88
CA PHE A 169 -2.57 -1.49 -14.76
C PHE A 169 -1.34 -2.29 -15.20
N GLY A 170 -0.16 -2.07 -14.62
CA GLY A 170 1.08 -2.70 -15.07
C GLY A 170 1.65 -2.07 -16.33
N ALA A 171 2.69 -2.70 -16.87
CA ALA A 171 3.32 -2.28 -18.14
C ALA A 171 2.65 -2.92 -19.37
N ASP A 172 2.10 -4.11 -19.19
CA ASP A 172 1.59 -4.97 -20.26
C ASP A 172 0.06 -4.98 -20.32
N GLY A 173 -0.47 -5.63 -21.35
CA GLY A 173 -1.89 -5.81 -21.56
C GLY A 173 -2.60 -4.60 -22.18
N PRO A 174 -3.93 -4.69 -22.39
CA PRO A 174 -4.71 -3.66 -23.11
C PRO A 174 -4.71 -2.28 -22.44
N LEU A 175 -4.54 -2.23 -21.13
CA LEU A 175 -4.51 -1.01 -20.32
C LEU A 175 -3.10 -0.70 -19.78
N GLY A 176 -2.09 -1.45 -20.21
CA GLY A 176 -0.71 -1.27 -19.78
C GLY A 176 -0.21 0.16 -19.99
N GLY A 177 0.49 0.69 -18.97
CA GLY A 177 1.03 2.05 -19.00
C GLY A 177 0.03 3.18 -18.76
N PHE A 178 -1.29 2.89 -18.64
CA PHE A 178 -2.25 3.92 -18.23
C PHE A 178 -2.13 4.22 -16.72
N PRO A 179 -2.36 5.48 -16.33
CA PRO A 179 -2.43 5.85 -14.93
C PRO A 179 -3.72 5.29 -14.30
N GLY A 180 -3.65 4.93 -13.03
CA GLY A 180 -4.81 4.50 -12.24
C GLY A 180 -4.82 5.18 -10.89
N TYR A 181 -6.00 5.65 -10.49
CA TYR A 181 -6.28 6.15 -9.15
C TYR A 181 -7.37 5.30 -8.51
N ASP A 182 -7.39 5.20 -7.19
CA ASP A 182 -8.32 4.38 -6.42
C ASP A 182 -9.77 4.47 -6.92
N ALA A 183 -10.32 5.67 -7.05
CA ALA A 183 -11.70 5.85 -7.45
C ALA A 183 -12.01 5.27 -8.85
N ILE A 184 -11.09 5.46 -9.79
CA ILE A 184 -11.22 4.89 -11.15
C ILE A 184 -11.18 3.37 -11.06
N LEU A 185 -10.27 2.82 -10.29
CA LEU A 185 -10.12 1.36 -10.14
C LEU A 185 -11.31 0.76 -9.40
N GLN A 186 -11.86 1.42 -8.37
CA GLN A 186 -13.09 0.97 -7.73
C GLN A 186 -14.26 0.84 -8.74
N ALA A 187 -14.35 1.77 -9.70
CA ALA A 187 -15.35 1.69 -10.77
C ALA A 187 -15.04 0.55 -11.74
N MET A 188 -13.82 0.50 -12.26
CA MET A 188 -13.42 -0.43 -13.33
C MET A 188 -13.43 -1.89 -12.89
N VAL A 189 -12.97 -2.20 -11.68
CA VAL A 189 -13.02 -3.56 -11.15
C VAL A 189 -14.42 -3.98 -10.69
N GLY A 190 -15.38 -3.05 -10.62
CA GLY A 190 -16.76 -3.34 -10.28
C GLY A 190 -17.11 -3.21 -8.78
N LEU A 191 -16.20 -2.77 -7.92
CA LEU A 191 -16.46 -2.53 -6.50
C LEU A 191 -17.63 -1.57 -6.29
N MET A 192 -17.71 -0.49 -7.09
CA MET A 192 -18.83 0.45 -6.99
C MET A 192 -20.18 -0.19 -7.33
N SER A 193 -20.21 -1.17 -8.24
CA SER A 193 -21.45 -1.82 -8.69
C SER A 193 -22.07 -2.74 -7.65
N ILE A 194 -21.27 -3.22 -6.70
CA ILE A 194 -21.70 -4.10 -5.59
C ILE A 194 -21.89 -3.34 -4.28
N ASN A 195 -21.38 -2.11 -4.21
CA ASN A 195 -21.49 -1.26 -3.02
C ASN A 195 -22.68 -0.32 -3.15
N GLY A 196 -23.40 -0.09 -2.04
CA GLY A 196 -24.61 0.72 -1.99
C GLY A 196 -25.89 -0.10 -1.95
N THR A 197 -26.98 0.50 -2.37
CA THR A 197 -28.32 -0.08 -2.42
C THR A 197 -28.91 0.08 -3.81
N GLU A 198 -30.04 -0.57 -4.07
CA GLU A 198 -30.78 -0.40 -5.33
C GLU A 198 -31.15 1.06 -5.61
N THR A 199 -31.44 1.82 -4.55
CA THR A 199 -31.82 3.23 -4.64
C THR A 199 -30.66 4.22 -4.74
N SER A 200 -29.49 3.90 -4.13
CA SER A 200 -28.31 4.76 -4.22
C SER A 200 -27.55 4.60 -5.55
N GLY A 201 -27.75 3.48 -6.23
CA GLY A 201 -26.95 3.10 -7.37
C GLY A 201 -25.49 2.76 -7.01
N PRO A 202 -24.60 2.62 -8.03
CA PRO A 202 -23.18 2.36 -7.81
C PRO A 202 -22.54 3.43 -6.92
N THR A 203 -21.91 3.01 -5.84
CA THR A 203 -21.39 3.91 -4.82
C THR A 203 -19.93 3.58 -4.49
N ARG A 204 -19.06 4.59 -4.51
CA ARG A 204 -17.65 4.47 -4.10
C ARG A 204 -17.56 4.20 -2.59
N LEU A 205 -16.66 3.31 -2.17
CA LEU A 205 -16.27 3.26 -0.76
C LEU A 205 -15.58 4.58 -0.37
N GLY A 206 -15.93 5.13 0.79
CA GLY A 206 -15.34 6.37 1.30
C GLY A 206 -13.83 6.28 1.49
N THR A 207 -13.36 5.12 1.93
CA THR A 207 -11.94 4.78 2.06
C THR A 207 -11.35 4.42 0.70
N PRO A 208 -10.11 4.82 0.37
CA PRO A 208 -9.41 4.43 -0.86
C PRO A 208 -8.92 2.97 -0.75
N ILE A 209 -9.87 2.05 -0.80
CA ILE A 209 -9.67 0.63 -0.46
C ILE A 209 -8.76 -0.10 -1.43
N VAL A 210 -8.76 0.30 -2.72
CA VAL A 210 -7.90 -0.34 -3.73
C VAL A 210 -6.45 0.04 -3.50
N ASP A 211 -6.16 1.31 -3.21
CA ASP A 211 -4.81 1.76 -2.86
C ASP A 211 -4.29 1.07 -1.60
N ILE A 212 -5.10 1.04 -0.54
CA ILE A 212 -4.73 0.40 0.73
C ILE A 212 -4.46 -1.10 0.53
N ALA A 213 -5.34 -1.79 -0.19
CA ALA A 213 -5.15 -3.21 -0.48
C ALA A 213 -3.89 -3.44 -1.32
N THR A 214 -3.64 -2.60 -2.33
CA THR A 214 -2.43 -2.69 -3.14
C THR A 214 -1.18 -2.50 -2.29
N GLY A 215 -1.19 -1.55 -1.35
CA GLY A 215 -0.10 -1.37 -0.39
C GLY A 215 0.15 -2.61 0.46
N LEU A 216 -0.92 -3.23 0.98
CA LEU A 216 -0.82 -4.48 1.75
C LEU A 216 -0.32 -5.65 0.90
N PHE A 217 -0.87 -5.85 -0.30
CA PHE A 217 -0.40 -6.90 -1.21
C PHE A 217 1.05 -6.68 -1.63
N SER A 218 1.47 -5.42 -1.82
CA SER A 218 2.87 -5.08 -2.11
C SER A 218 3.80 -5.45 -0.95
N ALA A 219 3.41 -5.16 0.29
CA ALA A 219 4.17 -5.56 1.47
C ALA A 219 4.28 -7.10 1.57
N ILE A 220 3.18 -7.83 1.31
CA ILE A 220 3.18 -9.30 1.28
C ILE A 220 4.11 -9.82 0.16
N ALA A 221 4.04 -9.26 -1.04
CA ALA A 221 4.90 -9.66 -2.15
C ALA A 221 6.39 -9.44 -1.83
N ILE A 222 6.74 -8.31 -1.21
CA ILE A 222 8.10 -8.03 -0.73
C ILE A 222 8.54 -9.07 0.29
N LEU A 223 7.68 -9.42 1.27
CA LEU A 223 8.01 -10.43 2.29
C LEU A 223 8.21 -11.82 1.67
N MET A 224 7.41 -12.20 0.67
CA MET A 224 7.58 -13.45 -0.09
C MET A 224 8.90 -13.43 -0.88
N ALA A 225 9.24 -12.31 -1.52
CA ALA A 225 10.49 -12.16 -2.26
C ALA A 225 11.71 -12.18 -1.32
N LEU A 226 11.62 -11.60 -0.13
CA LEU A 226 12.65 -11.68 0.90
C LEU A 226 12.85 -13.13 1.35
N HIS A 227 11.77 -13.87 1.59
CA HIS A 227 11.86 -15.28 1.98
C HIS A 227 12.49 -16.15 0.87
N GLU A 228 12.13 -15.91 -0.40
CA GLU A 228 12.74 -16.62 -1.53
C GLU A 228 14.22 -16.26 -1.68
N ARG A 229 14.59 -14.99 -1.47
CA ARG A 229 15.97 -14.52 -1.52
C ARG A 229 16.90 -15.24 -0.54
N GLU A 230 16.39 -15.65 0.62
CA GLU A 230 17.20 -16.42 1.58
C GLU A 230 17.61 -17.81 1.03
N LYS A 231 16.84 -18.35 0.11
CA LYS A 231 17.12 -19.64 -0.54
C LYS A 231 17.94 -19.47 -1.83
N SER A 232 17.49 -18.57 -2.72
CA SER A 232 18.08 -18.38 -4.05
C SER A 232 19.30 -17.47 -4.06
N GLY A 233 19.45 -16.62 -3.04
CA GLY A 233 20.46 -15.57 -3.01
C GLY A 233 20.15 -14.39 -3.94
N LYS A 234 18.98 -14.38 -4.62
CA LYS A 234 18.62 -13.41 -5.65
C LYS A 234 17.40 -12.59 -5.24
N GLY A 235 17.40 -11.31 -5.60
CA GLY A 235 16.23 -10.45 -5.54
C GLY A 235 15.24 -10.74 -6.68
N GLN A 236 14.11 -10.04 -6.67
CA GLN A 236 13.04 -10.20 -7.65
C GLN A 236 12.42 -8.84 -8.01
N PHE A 237 11.77 -8.80 -9.17
CA PHE A 237 10.87 -7.73 -9.54
C PHE A 237 9.44 -8.11 -9.15
N CYS A 238 8.79 -7.28 -8.34
CA CYS A 238 7.40 -7.43 -7.93
C CYS A 238 6.58 -6.36 -8.63
N ASP A 239 5.80 -6.73 -9.66
CA ASP A 239 4.91 -5.81 -10.36
C ASP A 239 3.50 -5.88 -9.76
N MET A 240 3.11 -4.85 -9.04
CA MET A 240 1.86 -4.78 -8.31
C MET A 240 0.92 -3.79 -8.99
N THR A 241 -0.29 -4.23 -9.34
CA THR A 241 -1.26 -3.36 -9.99
C THR A 241 -2.47 -3.11 -9.11
N LEU A 242 -2.96 -1.87 -9.13
CA LEU A 242 -4.21 -1.51 -8.46
C LEU A 242 -5.38 -2.34 -9.02
N HIS A 243 -5.35 -2.60 -10.33
CA HIS A 243 -6.40 -3.39 -11.00
C HIS A 243 -6.49 -4.80 -10.41
N ASP A 244 -5.39 -5.55 -10.36
CA ASP A 244 -5.42 -6.93 -9.90
C ASP A 244 -5.71 -7.03 -8.41
N CYS A 245 -5.13 -6.12 -7.61
CA CYS A 245 -5.45 -6.02 -6.19
C CYS A 245 -6.93 -5.67 -5.96
N GLY A 246 -7.49 -4.76 -6.75
CA GLY A 246 -8.92 -4.44 -6.71
C GLY A 246 -9.82 -5.62 -7.09
N MET A 247 -9.42 -6.39 -8.13
CA MET A 247 -10.13 -7.62 -8.51
C MET A 247 -10.10 -8.66 -7.38
N ALA A 248 -8.99 -8.80 -6.66
CA ALA A 248 -8.87 -9.72 -5.53
C ALA A 248 -9.87 -9.38 -4.39
N LEU A 249 -10.27 -8.13 -4.26
CA LEU A 249 -11.25 -7.68 -3.26
C LEU A 249 -12.70 -8.06 -3.57
N LEU A 250 -13.00 -8.55 -4.77
CA LEU A 250 -14.39 -8.85 -5.19
C LEU A 250 -14.97 -10.15 -4.63
N HIS A 251 -14.28 -10.85 -3.73
CA HIS A 251 -14.84 -12.03 -3.10
C HIS A 251 -16.03 -11.65 -2.18
N PRO A 252 -17.18 -12.37 -2.19
CA PRO A 252 -17.49 -13.57 -2.99
C PRO A 252 -18.12 -13.28 -4.36
N HIS A 253 -18.34 -12.02 -4.71
CA HIS A 253 -19.08 -11.62 -5.91
C HIS A 253 -18.45 -12.11 -7.22
N ALA A 254 -17.12 -12.04 -7.35
CA ALA A 254 -16.42 -12.55 -8.52
C ALA A 254 -16.59 -14.07 -8.66
N ALA A 255 -16.46 -14.83 -7.56
CA ALA A 255 -16.64 -16.26 -7.58
C ALA A 255 -18.09 -16.65 -7.95
N ASN A 256 -19.08 -15.94 -7.41
CA ASN A 256 -20.48 -16.15 -7.76
C ASN A 256 -20.73 -15.90 -9.25
N PHE A 257 -20.18 -14.81 -9.81
CA PHE A 257 -20.32 -14.51 -11.22
C PHE A 257 -19.67 -15.57 -12.12
N LEU A 258 -18.47 -16.02 -11.78
CA LEU A 258 -17.76 -17.06 -12.55
C LEU A 258 -18.53 -18.40 -12.56
N LEU A 259 -19.27 -18.71 -11.49
CA LEU A 259 -20.03 -19.95 -11.40
C LEU A 259 -21.39 -19.88 -12.11
N ASN A 260 -22.08 -18.76 -12.10
CA ASN A 260 -23.48 -18.68 -12.53
C ASN A 260 -23.74 -17.63 -13.63
N ALA A 261 -22.73 -16.87 -14.04
CA ALA A 261 -22.80 -15.78 -15.02
C ALA A 261 -23.84 -14.65 -14.68
N LYS A 262 -24.33 -14.62 -13.42
CA LYS A 262 -25.28 -13.58 -12.98
C LYS A 262 -24.51 -12.39 -12.45
N ARG A 263 -24.74 -11.21 -13.05
CA ARG A 263 -24.13 -9.96 -12.59
C ARG A 263 -24.50 -9.68 -11.14
N PRO A 264 -23.51 -9.47 -10.24
CA PRO A 264 -23.77 -9.03 -8.89
C PRO A 264 -24.55 -7.70 -8.86
N LYS A 265 -25.33 -7.48 -7.83
CA LYS A 265 -26.05 -6.24 -7.60
C LYS A 265 -25.70 -5.68 -6.22
N ALA A 266 -25.84 -4.36 -6.08
CA ALA A 266 -25.75 -3.71 -4.79
C ALA A 266 -26.95 -4.09 -3.93
N THR A 267 -26.73 -4.89 -2.89
CA THR A 267 -27.78 -5.39 -1.99
C THR A 267 -27.85 -4.63 -0.68
N GLY A 268 -27.00 -3.64 -0.47
CA GLY A 268 -26.86 -2.96 0.81
C GLY A 268 -26.24 -3.85 1.88
N ASN A 269 -26.98 -4.08 2.99
CA ASN A 269 -26.46 -4.84 4.12
C ASN A 269 -26.61 -6.37 4.02
N PRO A 270 -27.59 -6.96 3.30
CA PRO A 270 -27.69 -8.41 3.16
C PRO A 270 -26.45 -9.03 2.52
N HIS A 271 -25.99 -10.14 3.08
CA HIS A 271 -24.90 -10.94 2.52
C HIS A 271 -25.36 -11.63 1.22
N PRO A 272 -24.53 -11.66 0.16
CA PRO A 272 -24.95 -12.21 -1.14
C PRO A 272 -25.23 -13.73 -1.12
N ASN A 273 -24.65 -14.48 -0.19
CA ASN A 273 -24.74 -15.93 -0.16
C ASN A 273 -25.35 -16.49 1.14
N LEU A 274 -25.46 -15.70 2.19
CA LEU A 274 -25.84 -16.19 3.53
C LEU A 274 -27.10 -15.50 4.04
N ALA A 275 -28.00 -16.28 4.64
CA ALA A 275 -29.17 -15.81 5.35
C ALA A 275 -29.32 -16.57 6.68
N PRO A 276 -29.70 -15.91 7.79
CA PRO A 276 -29.93 -14.48 7.95
C PRO A 276 -28.62 -13.72 8.29
N TYR A 277 -28.05 -12.98 7.35
CA TYR A 277 -26.86 -12.17 7.56
C TYR A 277 -27.14 -10.76 6.98
N SER A 278 -27.48 -9.82 7.86
CA SER A 278 -27.84 -8.45 7.48
C SER A 278 -27.84 -7.53 8.69
N LYS A 279 -28.12 -6.25 8.46
CA LYS A 279 -28.44 -5.29 9.52
C LYS A 279 -29.90 -5.48 9.93
N PHE A 280 -30.14 -5.70 11.22
CA PHE A 280 -31.49 -5.80 11.80
C PHE A 280 -31.76 -4.63 12.73
N GLN A 281 -32.98 -4.09 12.70
CA GLN A 281 -33.41 -3.10 13.68
C GLN A 281 -33.72 -3.82 15.00
N THR A 282 -33.09 -3.38 16.07
CA THR A 282 -33.45 -3.80 17.43
C THR A 282 -34.49 -2.85 18.02
N ARG A 283 -35.28 -3.32 19.01
CA ARG A 283 -36.11 -2.40 19.79
C ARG A 283 -35.22 -1.32 20.45
N PRO A 284 -35.67 -0.06 20.48
CA PRO A 284 -34.92 0.97 21.20
C PRO A 284 -34.75 0.54 22.66
N VAL A 285 -33.52 0.42 23.11
CA VAL A 285 -33.20 0.39 24.53
C VAL A 285 -33.37 1.82 25.01
N VAL A 286 -34.28 2.05 25.96
CA VAL A 286 -34.54 3.37 26.53
C VAL A 286 -33.39 3.72 27.49
N GLU A 287 -32.20 3.97 26.96
CA GLU A 287 -31.09 4.65 27.61
C GLU A 287 -30.24 5.38 26.57
N PRO A 288 -29.82 6.63 26.82
CA PRO A 288 -29.14 7.47 25.85
C PRO A 288 -27.61 7.21 25.87
N HIS A 289 -27.16 5.98 25.71
CA HIS A 289 -25.75 5.72 25.60
C HIS A 289 -25.46 4.70 24.48
N ILE A 290 -24.87 5.26 23.41
CA ILE A 290 -24.08 4.59 22.37
C ILE A 290 -24.71 3.28 21.86
N SER A 291 -25.30 3.33 20.69
CA SER A 291 -25.73 2.14 19.93
C SER A 291 -24.56 1.17 19.77
N LYS A 292 -24.45 0.19 20.65
CA LYS A 292 -23.59 -0.97 20.43
C LYS A 292 -24.10 -1.67 19.19
N LEU A 293 -23.32 -1.69 18.14
CA LEU A 293 -23.50 -2.58 16.99
C LEU A 293 -23.33 -4.01 17.52
N GLN A 294 -24.41 -4.60 18.03
CA GLN A 294 -24.42 -6.00 18.46
C GLN A 294 -24.79 -6.84 17.24
N LEU A 295 -23.78 -7.41 16.57
CA LEU A 295 -23.94 -8.60 15.73
C LEU A 295 -24.36 -9.75 16.67
N ARG A 296 -25.65 -9.85 16.97
CA ARG A 296 -26.21 -11.11 17.49
C ARG A 296 -26.48 -11.98 16.28
N LEU A 297 -25.63 -12.99 16.07
CA LEU A 297 -26.03 -14.15 15.32
C LEU A 297 -27.19 -14.76 16.12
N PRO A 298 -28.38 -14.97 15.51
CA PRO A 298 -29.43 -15.72 16.20
C PRO A 298 -28.86 -17.11 16.53
N GLU A 299 -29.12 -17.59 17.75
CA GLU A 299 -28.88 -19.00 18.07
C GLU A 299 -29.58 -19.84 17.02
N VAL A 300 -28.80 -20.64 16.28
CA VAL A 300 -29.31 -21.58 15.29
C VAL A 300 -29.93 -22.71 16.05
N SER A 301 -31.12 -22.49 16.64
CA SER A 301 -31.96 -23.53 17.16
C SER A 301 -33.02 -23.83 16.11
N SER A 302 -33.01 -25.04 15.60
CA SER A 302 -34.08 -25.77 14.91
C SER A 302 -34.38 -25.53 13.42
N ALA A 303 -33.66 -24.67 12.68
CA ALA A 303 -33.85 -24.62 11.23
C ALA A 303 -32.87 -25.51 10.42
N GLN A 304 -31.97 -26.24 11.08
CA GLN A 304 -31.03 -27.15 10.40
C GLN A 304 -31.60 -28.49 10.00
N SER A 305 -32.81 -28.85 10.47
CA SER A 305 -33.42 -30.14 10.15
C SER A 305 -34.08 -30.22 8.77
N SER A 306 -34.30 -29.07 8.10
CA SER A 306 -34.94 -29.09 6.77
C SER A 306 -33.96 -28.84 5.60
N CYS A 307 -32.69 -28.50 5.85
CA CYS A 307 -31.67 -28.30 4.80
C CYS A 307 -30.78 -29.55 4.56
N SER A 308 -30.83 -30.57 5.41
CA SER A 308 -30.01 -31.79 5.26
C SER A 308 -30.50 -32.76 4.17
N GLU A 309 -31.69 -32.58 3.63
CA GLU A 309 -32.22 -33.44 2.58
C GLU A 309 -31.86 -33.06 1.14
N VAL A 310 -31.23 -31.89 0.92
CA VAL A 310 -30.88 -31.39 -0.43
C VAL A 310 -29.37 -31.46 -0.74
N ALA A 311 -28.53 -31.70 0.25
CA ALA A 311 -27.10 -31.83 0.04
C ALA A 311 -26.64 -33.30 0.00
N GLY A 312 -26.90 -33.98 -1.11
CA GLY A 312 -26.20 -35.21 -1.45
C GLY A 312 -24.70 -34.96 -1.52
N ALA A 313 -23.97 -35.48 -0.52
CA ALA A 313 -22.53 -35.37 -0.42
C ALA A 313 -21.85 -35.94 -1.69
N ARG A 314 -21.24 -35.09 -2.50
CA ARG A 314 -20.19 -35.47 -3.43
C ARG A 314 -18.86 -35.17 -2.78
N ASN A 315 -18.15 -36.22 -2.40
CA ASN A 315 -16.75 -36.13 -1.97
C ASN A 315 -15.91 -35.51 -3.07
N LEU A 316 -15.27 -34.39 -2.75
CA LEU A 316 -14.16 -33.84 -3.49
C LEU A 316 -12.91 -34.64 -3.08
N ARG A 317 -12.34 -35.39 -4.03
CA ARG A 317 -10.97 -35.84 -4.00
C ARG A 317 -10.09 -34.83 -4.74
#